data_630933d8dec6aa0a812c25438fb66a25
#
_entry.id   630933d8dec6aa0a812c25438fb66a25
#
_cell.length_a   1.000
_cell.length_b   1.000
_cell.length_c   1.000
_cell.angle_alpha   90.00
_cell.angle_beta   90.00
_cell.angle_gamma   90.00
#
_symmetry.space_group_name_H-M   'P 1'
#
loop_
_entity.id
_entity.type
_entity.pdbx_description
1 polymer ?
#
loop_
_entity_poly.entity_id
_entity_poly.type
_entity_poly.pdbx_seq_one_letter_code
_entity_poly.pdbx_strand_id
1 'polypeptide(L)'
;MNCSILNLTLFQQGHVYAPEDLGRQDILVSGSKIVAIAPSISPEDFPGCECINLDGAIVCPGFIDQHVHLIGGGGEAGPHTRTPEVRLSRLVEAGVTSVVGLL
;
A
#
# COMPACT_ATOMS: atom_id res chain seq x y z
N MET A 1 -9.77 23.28 -20.16
CA MET A 1 -8.48 22.78 -19.61
C MET A 1 -8.69 21.38 -19.05
N ASN A 2 -7.90 20.46 -19.51
CA ASN A 2 -7.97 19.07 -19.05
C ASN A 2 -7.24 18.90 -17.71
N CYS A 3 -7.97 18.52 -16.67
CA CYS A 3 -7.40 18.29 -15.33
C CYS A 3 -6.81 16.91 -15.14
N SER A 4 -6.85 16.04 -16.15
CA SER A 4 -6.36 14.65 -16.05
C SER A 4 -4.86 14.55 -15.80
N ILE A 5 -4.10 15.62 -16.04
CA ILE A 5 -2.67 15.67 -15.76
C ILE A 5 -2.36 15.67 -14.27
N LEU A 6 -3.33 15.98 -13.41
CA LEU A 6 -3.10 16.09 -11.98
C LEU A 6 -3.04 14.74 -11.28
N ASN A 7 -3.50 13.67 -11.89
CA ASN A 7 -3.46 12.31 -11.35
C ASN A 7 -3.64 12.24 -9.83
N LEU A 8 -4.73 12.88 -9.36
CA LEU A 8 -5.05 12.92 -7.94
C LEU A 8 -6.09 11.86 -7.60
N THR A 9 -5.87 11.17 -6.52
CA THR A 9 -6.82 10.23 -5.93
C THR A 9 -7.07 10.63 -4.49
N LEU A 10 -8.35 10.76 -4.13
CA LEU A 10 -8.76 11.06 -2.78
C LEU A 10 -9.40 9.81 -2.17
N PHE A 11 -8.73 9.23 -1.18
CA PHE A 11 -9.28 8.14 -0.39
C PHE A 11 -10.00 8.73 0.80
N GLN A 12 -11.28 8.45 0.93
CA GLN A 12 -12.12 9.03 1.97
C GLN A 12 -12.56 7.99 2.99
N GLN A 13 -12.67 8.43 4.24
CA GLN A 13 -13.23 7.65 5.35
C GLN A 13 -12.45 6.37 5.65
N GLY A 14 -11.13 6.46 5.62
CA GLY A 14 -10.28 5.38 6.10
C GLY A 14 -10.08 5.46 7.61
N HIS A 15 -9.85 4.33 8.25
CA HIS A 15 -9.37 4.29 9.63
C HIS A 15 -7.86 4.05 9.56
N VAL A 16 -7.08 5.08 9.88
CA VAL A 16 -5.65 5.12 9.57
C VAL A 16 -4.81 4.86 10.82
N TYR A 17 -3.83 3.96 10.66
CA TYR A 17 -2.78 3.71 11.64
C TYR A 17 -1.42 4.06 11.02
N ALA A 18 -0.61 4.92 11.70
CA ALA A 18 0.67 5.35 11.15
C ALA A 18 1.74 5.71 12.22
N PRO A 19 2.20 4.82 13.09
CA PRO A 19 1.62 3.57 13.56
C PRO A 19 0.47 3.76 14.54
N GLU A 20 0.36 4.93 15.18
CA GLU A 20 -0.72 5.20 16.13
C GLU A 20 -2.06 5.25 15.41
N ASP A 21 -3.12 4.99 16.16
CA ASP A 21 -4.48 5.14 15.68
C ASP A 21 -4.80 6.62 15.45
N LEU A 22 -4.85 7.02 14.19
CA LEU A 22 -5.21 8.39 13.80
C LEU A 22 -6.71 8.58 13.64
N GLY A 23 -7.48 7.53 13.80
CA GLY A 23 -8.92 7.56 13.59
C GLY A 23 -9.30 7.73 12.12
N ARG A 24 -10.48 8.31 11.89
CA ARG A 24 -10.96 8.56 10.53
C ARG A 24 -10.15 9.64 9.86
N GLN A 25 -9.61 9.33 8.69
CA GLN A 25 -8.83 10.26 7.90
C GLN A 25 -9.18 10.12 6.42
N ASP A 26 -9.05 11.23 5.70
CA ASP A 26 -9.01 11.23 4.25
C ASP A 26 -7.56 11.35 3.80
N ILE A 27 -7.20 10.71 2.71
CA ILE A 27 -5.82 10.69 2.18
C ILE A 27 -5.84 11.12 0.72
N LEU A 28 -5.11 12.19 0.43
CA LEU A 28 -4.94 12.67 -0.95
C LEU A 28 -3.61 12.18 -1.49
N VAL A 29 -3.64 11.53 -2.63
CA VAL A 29 -2.47 10.94 -3.28
C VAL A 29 -2.31 11.55 -4.68
N SER A 30 -1.09 11.93 -5.01
CA SER A 30 -0.71 12.36 -6.36
C SER A 30 0.35 11.41 -6.90
N GLY A 31 -0.01 10.60 -7.89
CA GLY A 31 0.89 9.59 -8.40
C GLY A 31 1.32 8.62 -7.30
N SER A 32 2.60 8.58 -6.99
CA SER A 32 3.17 7.69 -5.97
C SER A 32 3.38 8.35 -4.61
N LYS A 33 2.84 9.56 -4.42
CA LYS A 33 3.10 10.35 -3.21
C LYS A 33 1.82 10.67 -2.46
N ILE A 34 1.88 10.59 -1.14
CA ILE A 34 0.84 11.09 -0.26
C ILE A 34 1.04 12.60 -0.12
N VAL A 35 0.04 13.37 -0.53
CA VAL A 35 0.09 14.83 -0.52
C VAL A 35 -0.47 15.39 0.78
N ALA A 36 -1.52 14.78 1.30
CA ALA A 36 -2.18 15.24 2.51
C ALA A 36 -2.91 14.10 3.21
N ILE A 37 -2.95 14.19 4.54
CA ILE A 37 -3.79 13.36 5.38
C ILE A 37 -4.49 14.32 6.34
N ALA A 38 -5.81 14.27 6.37
CA ALA A 38 -6.61 15.14 7.24
C ALA A 38 -7.93 14.45 7.60
N PRO A 39 -8.55 14.86 8.70
CA PRO A 39 -9.84 14.26 9.12
C PRO A 39 -10.93 14.37 8.05
N SER A 40 -10.88 15.40 7.22
CA SER A 40 -11.78 15.56 6.09
C SER A 40 -11.12 16.42 5.02
N ILE A 41 -11.15 15.94 3.78
CA ILE A 41 -10.66 16.67 2.62
C ILE A 41 -11.82 16.81 1.64
N SER A 42 -12.09 18.04 1.22
CA SER A 42 -13.20 18.32 0.31
C SER A 42 -12.79 18.03 -1.13
N PRO A 43 -13.51 17.14 -1.84
CA PRO A 43 -13.18 16.87 -3.25
C PRO A 43 -13.34 18.09 -4.15
N GLU A 44 -14.19 19.05 -3.76
CA GLU A 44 -14.41 20.27 -4.53
C GLU A 44 -13.15 21.14 -4.63
N ASP A 45 -12.24 21.00 -3.66
CA ASP A 45 -10.95 21.70 -3.67
C ASP A 45 -9.99 21.12 -4.70
N PHE A 46 -10.27 19.92 -5.21
CA PHE A 46 -9.41 19.21 -6.15
C PHE A 46 -10.24 18.71 -7.34
N PRO A 47 -10.69 19.63 -8.21
CA PRO A 47 -11.53 19.24 -9.35
C PRO A 47 -10.83 18.19 -10.23
N GLY A 48 -11.57 17.16 -10.58
CA GLY A 48 -11.05 16.08 -11.41
C GLY A 48 -10.34 14.97 -10.65
N CYS A 49 -10.25 15.04 -9.33
CA CYS A 49 -9.68 13.93 -8.56
C CYS A 49 -10.61 12.71 -8.59
N GLU A 50 -10.01 11.54 -8.59
CA GLU A 50 -10.75 10.30 -8.37
C GLU A 50 -11.05 10.15 -6.89
N CYS A 51 -12.30 9.87 -6.53
CA CYS A 51 -12.70 9.67 -5.15
C CYS A 51 -12.98 8.19 -4.89
N ILE A 52 -12.37 7.65 -3.86
CA ILE A 52 -12.56 6.27 -3.42
C ILE A 52 -13.03 6.31 -1.97
N ASN A 53 -14.23 5.82 -1.71
CA ASN A 53 -14.74 5.72 -0.35
C ASN A 53 -14.26 4.40 0.26
N LEU A 54 -13.49 4.50 1.34
CA LEU A 54 -12.95 3.34 2.04
C LEU A 54 -13.94 2.73 3.03
N ASP A 55 -15.00 3.48 3.36
CA ASP A 55 -16.08 3.01 4.22
C ASP A 55 -15.59 2.41 5.55
N GLY A 56 -14.65 3.08 6.17
CA GLY A 56 -14.09 2.66 7.46
C GLY A 56 -13.02 1.56 7.38
N ALA A 57 -12.59 1.18 6.18
CA ALA A 57 -11.53 0.20 6.02
C ALA A 57 -10.25 0.66 6.72
N ILE A 58 -9.52 -0.29 7.27
CA ILE A 58 -8.24 -0.02 7.93
C ILE A 58 -7.19 0.30 6.87
N VAL A 59 -6.48 1.41 7.10
CA VAL A 59 -5.37 1.85 6.24
C VAL A 59 -4.11 1.92 7.10
N CYS A 60 -3.05 1.31 6.64
CA CYS A 60 -1.76 1.38 7.30
C CYS A 60 -0.66 1.42 6.25
N PRO A 61 0.58 1.80 6.63
CA PRO A 61 1.71 1.68 5.71
C PRO A 61 1.88 0.26 5.20
N GLY A 62 2.42 0.13 3.99
CA GLY A 62 2.74 -1.18 3.43
C GLY A 62 3.71 -1.93 4.33
N PHE A 63 3.58 -3.25 4.36
CA PHE A 63 4.40 -4.09 5.22
C PHE A 63 5.82 -4.21 4.70
N ILE A 64 6.77 -4.32 5.63
CA ILE A 64 8.17 -4.61 5.34
C ILE A 64 8.44 -6.02 5.80
N ASP A 65 8.78 -6.91 4.85
CA ASP A 65 9.17 -8.27 5.18
C ASP A 65 10.70 -8.31 5.29
N GLN A 66 11.19 -8.59 6.49
CA GLN A 66 12.61 -8.53 6.78
C GLN A 66 13.36 -9.83 6.51
N HIS A 67 12.66 -10.87 6.06
CA HIS A 67 13.29 -12.17 5.85
C HIS A 67 12.55 -12.93 4.74
N VAL A 68 12.99 -12.73 3.51
CA VAL A 68 12.38 -13.37 2.33
C VAL A 68 13.46 -14.02 1.47
N HIS A 69 13.28 -15.29 1.17
CA HIS A 69 14.11 -16.00 0.19
C HIS A 69 13.47 -15.85 -1.20
N LEU A 70 13.76 -14.74 -1.87
CA LEU A 70 13.08 -14.36 -3.11
C LEU A 70 13.30 -15.35 -4.25
N ILE A 71 14.49 -15.92 -4.34
CA ILE A 71 14.83 -16.90 -5.39
C ILE A 71 14.54 -18.34 -4.97
N GLY A 72 13.83 -18.51 -3.87
CA GLY A 72 13.63 -19.82 -3.26
C GLY A 72 14.77 -20.17 -2.32
N GLY A 73 14.65 -21.27 -1.63
CA GLY A 73 15.65 -21.66 -0.67
C GLY A 73 15.30 -22.97 0.02
N GLY A 74 16.06 -23.28 1.04
CA GLY A 74 15.91 -24.56 1.74
C GLY A 74 16.57 -25.70 0.98
N GLY A 75 16.03 -26.89 1.13
CA GLY A 75 16.55 -28.07 0.47
C GLY A 75 17.60 -28.81 1.31
N GLU A 76 17.85 -28.39 2.55
CA GLU A 76 18.81 -29.03 3.45
C GLU A 76 18.46 -30.48 3.75
N ALA A 77 17.17 -30.81 3.76
CA ALA A 77 16.67 -32.17 3.96
C ALA A 77 16.36 -32.89 2.64
N GLY A 78 16.83 -32.36 1.51
CA GLY A 78 16.64 -32.91 0.17
C GLY A 78 15.93 -31.94 -0.77
N PRO A 79 16.00 -32.16 -2.11
CA PRO A 79 15.42 -31.24 -3.08
C PRO A 79 13.93 -30.97 -2.91
N HIS A 80 13.19 -31.93 -2.37
CA HIS A 80 11.75 -31.81 -2.13
C HIS A 80 11.39 -30.84 -1.02
N THR A 81 12.35 -30.42 -0.19
CA THR A 81 12.13 -29.44 0.87
C THR A 81 12.43 -28.02 0.43
N ARG A 82 12.84 -27.85 -0.82
CA ARG A 82 13.15 -26.53 -1.35
C ARG A 82 11.90 -25.75 -1.66
N THR A 83 11.87 -24.44 -1.27
CA THR A 83 10.77 -23.54 -1.59
C THR A 83 10.98 -22.92 -2.96
N PRO A 84 9.90 -22.65 -3.72
CA PRO A 84 10.00 -21.99 -5.01
C PRO A 84 10.30 -20.50 -4.86
N GLU A 85 10.61 -19.87 -6.00
CA GLU A 85 10.74 -18.40 -6.07
C GLU A 85 9.45 -17.71 -5.63
N VAL A 86 9.61 -16.55 -4.98
CA VAL A 86 8.47 -15.72 -4.59
C VAL A 86 8.09 -14.82 -5.75
N ARG A 87 6.82 -14.85 -6.14
CA ARG A 87 6.30 -13.97 -7.19
C ARG A 87 5.92 -12.61 -6.61
N LEU A 88 6.16 -11.56 -7.38
CA LEU A 88 5.79 -10.21 -7.00
C LEU A 88 4.30 -10.09 -6.64
N SER A 89 3.43 -10.76 -7.40
CA SER A 89 1.99 -10.74 -7.14
C SER A 89 1.63 -11.23 -5.73
N ARG A 90 2.37 -12.20 -5.21
CA ARG A 90 2.15 -12.71 -3.85
C ARG A 90 2.51 -11.67 -2.79
N LEU A 91 3.61 -10.94 -3.01
CA LEU A 91 4.01 -9.87 -2.11
C LEU A 91 2.98 -8.75 -2.10
N VAL A 92 2.49 -8.36 -3.28
CA VAL A 92 1.47 -7.32 -3.42
C VAL A 92 0.17 -7.74 -2.73
N GLU A 93 -0.29 -8.96 -2.97
CA GLU A 93 -1.50 -9.48 -2.32
C GLU A 93 -1.41 -9.48 -0.80
N ALA A 94 -0.22 -9.72 -0.27
CA ALA A 94 0.01 -9.74 1.18
C ALA A 94 0.20 -8.33 1.76
N GLY A 95 0.19 -7.28 0.94
CA GLY A 95 0.40 -5.91 1.39
C GLY A 95 1.86 -5.56 1.66
N VAL A 96 2.79 -6.36 1.16
CA VAL A 96 4.22 -6.13 1.36
C VAL A 96 4.71 -5.13 0.33
N THR A 97 5.33 -4.04 0.78
CA THR A 97 5.88 -2.99 -0.09
C THR A 97 7.39 -2.92 -0.09
N SER A 98 8.04 -3.54 0.87
CA SER A 98 9.50 -3.60 0.95
C SER A 98 9.93 -4.96 1.50
N VAL A 99 11.01 -5.50 0.96
CA VAL A 99 11.54 -6.79 1.41
C VAL A 99 13.03 -6.70 1.65
N VAL A 100 13.53 -7.53 2.57
CA VAL A 100 14.95 -7.83 2.69
C VAL A 100 15.14 -9.24 2.13
N GLY A 101 15.68 -9.30 0.92
CA GLY A 101 15.92 -10.57 0.23
C GLY A 101 17.15 -11.28 0.80
N LEU A 102 17.02 -12.56 1.07
CA LEU A 102 18.07 -13.42 1.57
C LEU A 102 18.35 -14.53 0.56
N LEU A 103 19.59 -14.97 0.52
CA LEU A 103 20.00 -16.11 -0.30
C LEU A 103 19.80 -17.43 0.40
#